data_eeaa496871953c8c5c032a3d3168429a
#
_entry.id   eeaa496871953c8c5c032a3d3168429a
#
_cell.length_a   1.000
_cell.length_b   1.000
_cell.length_c   1.000
_cell.angle_alpha   90.00
_cell.angle_beta   90.00
_cell.angle_gamma   90.00
#
_symmetry.space_group_name_H-M   'P 1'
#
loop_
_entity.id
_entity.type
_entity.pdbx_description
1 polymer ?
#
loop_
_entity_poly.entity_id
_entity_poly.type
_entity_poly.pdbx_seq_one_letter_code
_entity_poly.pdbx_strand_id
1 'polypeptide(L)'
;VSVEEAFFTCVAPASVGYDAADEFYGNEHDYVFAIADALREEYRAVHESGVVLQVDDAVLANMSDHLVQQSPERYPEWPELRIAALNHALEGIPSDRIRYHVCFGSWHVPHVADASLSAIVDLILKVNAGAYAIEAANVRHEHEWRVWEATRLPEDKILIPGVITHHPTPVEHPRLHPDRPVRLAHL
;
A
#
# COMPACT_ATOMS: atom_id res chain seq x y z
N VAL A 1 -13.99 10.69 -25.33
CA VAL A 1 -13.04 10.92 -24.20
C VAL A 1 -11.77 10.21 -24.60
N SER A 2 -10.64 10.91 -24.68
CA SER A 2 -9.33 10.26 -24.84
C SER A 2 -8.89 9.81 -23.45
N VAL A 3 -8.49 8.54 -23.31
CA VAL A 3 -7.86 7.99 -22.11
C VAL A 3 -6.36 7.99 -22.38
N GLU A 4 -5.59 8.64 -21.54
CA GLU A 4 -4.13 8.67 -21.68
C GLU A 4 -3.52 7.39 -21.11
N GLU A 5 -3.98 6.94 -19.94
CA GLU A 5 -3.53 5.73 -19.29
C GLU A 5 -4.65 5.12 -18.43
N ALA A 6 -4.62 3.81 -18.27
CA ALA A 6 -5.51 3.06 -17.39
C ALA A 6 -4.70 2.22 -16.41
N PHE A 7 -5.27 1.90 -15.26
CA PHE A 7 -4.70 0.95 -14.33
C PHE A 7 -5.70 -0.12 -13.92
N PHE A 8 -5.20 -1.26 -13.49
CA PHE A 8 -6.01 -2.34 -12.93
C PHE A 8 -5.47 -2.72 -11.55
N THR A 9 -6.38 -2.91 -10.59
CA THR A 9 -6.02 -3.19 -9.20
C THR A 9 -6.02 -4.68 -8.93
N CYS A 10 -4.88 -5.17 -8.40
CA CYS A 10 -4.71 -6.51 -7.87
C CYS A 10 -4.35 -6.42 -6.38
N VAL A 11 -4.61 -7.49 -5.63
CA VAL A 11 -4.33 -7.57 -4.21
C VAL A 11 -2.86 -7.91 -3.95
N ALA A 12 -2.28 -7.42 -2.83
CA ALA A 12 -0.95 -7.82 -2.38
C ALA A 12 -0.95 -9.23 -1.74
N PRO A 13 0.17 -10.00 -1.80
CA PRO A 13 0.28 -11.31 -1.16
C PRO A 13 -0.05 -11.28 0.34
N ALA A 14 0.34 -10.24 1.04
CA ALA A 14 0.02 -10.04 2.45
C ALA A 14 -1.48 -10.05 2.72
N SER A 15 -2.26 -9.38 1.86
CA SER A 15 -3.70 -9.24 2.02
C SER A 15 -4.45 -10.55 1.72
N VAL A 16 -3.94 -11.39 0.81
CA VAL A 16 -4.53 -12.72 0.54
C VAL A 16 -4.34 -13.67 1.71
N GLY A 17 -3.15 -13.69 2.29
CA GLY A 17 -2.78 -14.63 3.35
C GLY A 17 -3.23 -14.24 4.75
N TYR A 18 -3.80 -13.05 4.90
CA TYR A 18 -4.04 -12.43 6.19
C TYR A 18 -5.00 -13.21 7.10
N ASP A 19 -6.17 -13.60 6.60
CA ASP A 19 -7.23 -14.30 7.36
C ASP A 19 -7.22 -15.83 7.15
N ALA A 20 -6.21 -16.36 6.47
CA ALA A 20 -6.14 -17.78 6.15
C ALA A 20 -5.14 -18.51 7.05
N ALA A 21 -5.53 -19.66 7.54
CA ALA A 21 -4.64 -20.56 8.26
C ALA A 21 -3.85 -21.43 7.27
N ASP A 22 -2.52 -21.44 7.41
CA ASP A 22 -1.69 -22.38 6.68
C ASP A 22 -1.79 -23.79 7.30
N GLU A 23 -2.41 -24.72 6.58
CA GLU A 23 -2.50 -26.14 6.95
C GLU A 23 -1.60 -27.04 6.07
N PHE A 24 -0.87 -26.46 5.12
CA PHE A 24 -0.12 -27.22 4.11
C PHE A 24 1.38 -26.97 4.13
N TYR A 25 1.81 -25.71 4.14
CA TYR A 25 3.24 -25.36 4.02
C TYR A 25 4.01 -25.52 5.32
N GLY A 26 3.34 -25.38 6.46
CA GLY A 26 3.91 -25.57 7.79
C GLY A 26 4.89 -24.48 8.24
N ASN A 27 5.09 -23.45 7.43
CA ASN A 27 5.85 -22.25 7.78
C ASN A 27 5.38 -21.02 6.98
N GLU A 28 5.49 -19.87 7.59
CA GLU A 28 4.97 -18.62 7.07
C GLU A 28 5.68 -18.16 5.77
N HIS A 29 6.98 -18.42 5.66
CA HIS A 29 7.77 -18.03 4.48
C HIS A 29 7.24 -18.73 3.22
N ASP A 30 7.18 -20.07 3.24
CA ASP A 30 6.77 -20.85 2.06
C ASP A 30 5.32 -20.57 1.71
N TYR A 31 4.46 -20.36 2.71
CA TYR A 31 3.06 -19.98 2.50
C TYR A 31 2.92 -18.64 1.76
N VAL A 32 3.56 -17.58 2.26
CA VAL A 32 3.48 -16.23 1.65
C VAL A 32 4.10 -16.21 0.25
N PHE A 33 5.21 -16.92 0.03
CA PHE A 33 5.84 -17.00 -1.29
C PHE A 33 5.02 -17.83 -2.28
N ALA A 34 4.32 -18.88 -1.84
CA ALA A 34 3.39 -19.61 -2.71
C ALA A 34 2.22 -18.73 -3.17
N ILE A 35 1.69 -17.85 -2.30
CA ILE A 35 0.71 -16.85 -2.68
C ILE A 35 1.32 -15.86 -3.68
N ALA A 36 2.54 -15.40 -3.44
CA ALA A 36 3.25 -14.49 -4.33
C ALA A 36 3.47 -15.08 -5.73
N ASP A 37 3.82 -16.36 -5.82
CA ASP A 37 3.95 -17.09 -7.10
C ASP A 37 2.63 -17.16 -7.86
N ALA A 38 1.53 -17.41 -7.17
CA ALA A 38 0.21 -17.43 -7.81
C ALA A 38 -0.20 -16.03 -8.32
N LEU A 39 0.01 -14.99 -7.52
CA LEU A 39 -0.30 -13.59 -7.88
C LEU A 39 0.62 -13.07 -8.99
N ARG A 40 1.83 -13.57 -9.11
CA ARG A 40 2.76 -13.23 -10.21
C ARG A 40 2.12 -13.46 -11.58
N GLU A 41 1.38 -14.53 -11.75
CA GLU A 41 0.69 -14.82 -13.01
C GLU A 41 -0.42 -13.79 -13.30
N GLU A 42 -1.17 -13.38 -12.28
CA GLU A 42 -2.17 -12.31 -12.40
C GLU A 42 -1.52 -10.98 -12.73
N TYR A 43 -0.45 -10.61 -12.03
CA TYR A 43 0.27 -9.34 -12.24
C TYR A 43 0.85 -9.25 -13.67
N ARG A 44 1.42 -10.34 -14.17
CA ARG A 44 1.91 -10.45 -15.54
C ARG A 44 0.80 -10.26 -16.56
N ALA A 45 -0.34 -10.92 -16.37
CA ALA A 45 -1.48 -10.79 -17.27
C ALA A 45 -2.00 -9.35 -17.34
N VAL A 46 -2.04 -8.65 -16.20
CA VAL A 46 -2.39 -7.21 -16.16
C VAL A 46 -1.36 -6.38 -16.92
N HIS A 47 -0.06 -6.58 -16.66
CA HIS A 47 1.01 -5.86 -17.35
C HIS A 47 0.99 -6.09 -18.87
N GLU A 48 0.82 -7.34 -19.31
CA GLU A 48 0.75 -7.73 -20.72
C GLU A 48 -0.47 -7.14 -21.43
N SER A 49 -1.54 -6.83 -20.72
CA SER A 49 -2.71 -6.12 -21.26
C SER A 49 -2.44 -4.65 -21.61
N GLY A 50 -1.26 -4.12 -21.20
CA GLY A 50 -0.82 -2.74 -21.49
C GLY A 50 -1.29 -1.69 -20.50
N VAL A 51 -2.01 -2.06 -19.42
CA VAL A 51 -2.42 -1.13 -18.35
C VAL A 51 -1.38 -1.10 -17.23
N VAL A 52 -1.42 -0.07 -16.38
CA VAL A 52 -0.62 0.00 -15.16
C VAL A 52 -1.17 -0.98 -14.13
N LEU A 53 -0.30 -1.78 -13.51
CA LEU A 53 -0.64 -2.61 -12.38
C LEU A 53 -0.71 -1.76 -11.12
N GLN A 54 -1.86 -1.70 -10.45
CA GLN A 54 -1.93 -1.22 -9.07
C GLN A 54 -1.96 -2.42 -8.12
N VAL A 55 -1.02 -2.50 -7.19
CA VAL A 55 -1.07 -3.48 -6.10
C VAL A 55 -1.66 -2.82 -4.87
N ASP A 56 -2.74 -3.40 -4.35
CA ASP A 56 -3.48 -2.90 -3.20
C ASP A 56 -3.09 -3.68 -1.93
N ASP A 57 -2.41 -3.01 -1.01
CA ASP A 57 -2.00 -3.61 0.27
C ASP A 57 -2.84 -3.03 1.41
N ALA A 58 -3.79 -3.83 1.86
CA ALA A 58 -4.69 -3.47 2.95
C ALA A 58 -4.15 -3.88 4.33
N VAL A 59 -3.02 -4.59 4.40
CA VAL A 59 -2.59 -5.26 5.63
C VAL A 59 -1.39 -4.58 6.27
N LEU A 60 -0.47 -4.04 5.48
CA LEU A 60 0.74 -3.41 6.01
C LEU A 60 0.44 -2.31 7.04
N ALA A 61 -0.54 -1.45 6.76
CA ALA A 61 -0.90 -0.34 7.62
C ALA A 61 -1.87 -0.72 8.74
N ASN A 62 -2.79 -1.66 8.49
CA ASN A 62 -3.86 -2.01 9.45
C ASN A 62 -3.44 -3.04 10.49
N MET A 63 -2.56 -3.96 10.11
CA MET A 63 -2.26 -5.14 10.93
C MET A 63 -0.99 -5.05 11.72
N SER A 64 -0.15 -4.06 11.44
CA SER A 64 1.08 -3.84 12.19
C SER A 64 0.81 -3.67 13.69
N ASP A 65 -0.26 -2.99 14.07
CA ASP A 65 -0.62 -2.80 15.47
C ASP A 65 -1.15 -4.09 16.12
N HIS A 66 -2.00 -4.84 15.43
CA HIS A 66 -2.47 -6.14 15.94
C HIS A 66 -1.31 -7.11 16.21
N LEU A 67 -0.32 -7.13 15.31
CA LEU A 67 0.90 -7.93 15.47
C LEU A 67 1.79 -7.41 16.57
N VAL A 68 1.97 -6.10 16.70
CA VAL A 68 2.74 -5.48 17.78
C VAL A 68 2.11 -5.79 19.15
N GLN A 69 0.79 -5.81 19.25
CA GLN A 69 0.11 -6.13 20.50
C GLN A 69 0.13 -7.62 20.84
N GLN A 70 -0.04 -8.50 19.85
CA GLN A 70 -0.14 -9.94 20.08
C GLN A 70 1.19 -10.67 20.04
N SER A 71 2.14 -10.21 19.24
CA SER A 71 3.43 -10.85 19.00
C SER A 71 4.50 -9.81 18.69
N PRO A 72 4.85 -8.93 19.64
CA PRO A 72 5.78 -7.83 19.41
C PRO A 72 7.18 -8.33 18.97
N GLU A 73 7.54 -9.55 19.33
CA GLU A 73 8.79 -10.17 18.92
C GLU A 73 8.85 -10.50 17.42
N ARG A 74 7.69 -10.64 16.76
CA ARG A 74 7.60 -10.89 15.31
C ARG A 74 7.66 -9.61 14.48
N TYR A 75 7.52 -8.49 15.10
CA TYR A 75 7.73 -7.19 14.50
C TYR A 75 9.18 -6.76 14.79
N PRO A 76 10.03 -6.56 13.83
CA PRO A 76 9.84 -6.06 12.47
C PRO A 76 9.90 -7.11 11.34
N GLU A 77 10.15 -8.38 11.59
CA GLU A 77 10.38 -9.40 10.55
C GLU A 77 9.14 -9.64 9.67
N TRP A 78 7.97 -9.51 10.25
CA TRP A 78 6.71 -9.79 9.57
C TRP A 78 6.47 -8.90 8.33
N PRO A 79 6.56 -7.57 8.40
CA PRO A 79 6.38 -6.72 7.22
C PRO A 79 7.50 -6.89 6.18
N GLU A 80 8.73 -7.14 6.62
CA GLU A 80 9.86 -7.39 5.71
C GLU A 80 9.62 -8.62 4.83
N LEU A 81 9.10 -9.71 5.41
CA LEU A 81 8.76 -10.91 4.69
C LEU A 81 7.68 -10.66 3.61
N ARG A 82 6.65 -9.87 3.94
CA ARG A 82 5.56 -9.54 2.99
C ARG A 82 6.04 -8.68 1.84
N ILE A 83 6.89 -7.71 2.12
CA ILE A 83 7.49 -6.87 1.08
C ILE A 83 8.43 -7.69 0.20
N ALA A 84 9.20 -8.61 0.76
CA ALA A 84 10.04 -9.52 -0.02
C ALA A 84 9.19 -10.40 -0.95
N ALA A 85 8.09 -10.96 -0.46
CA ALA A 85 7.17 -11.76 -1.26
C ALA A 85 6.47 -10.93 -2.34
N LEU A 86 6.08 -9.69 -2.04
CA LEU A 86 5.51 -8.79 -3.03
C LEU A 86 6.54 -8.46 -4.12
N ASN A 87 7.75 -8.09 -3.76
CA ASN A 87 8.81 -7.79 -4.74
C ASN A 87 9.13 -9.02 -5.60
N HIS A 88 9.08 -10.22 -5.02
CA HIS A 88 9.21 -11.47 -5.76
C HIS A 88 8.07 -11.64 -6.79
N ALA A 89 6.81 -11.36 -6.43
CA ALA A 89 5.69 -11.40 -7.36
C ALA A 89 5.81 -10.37 -8.50
N LEU A 90 6.42 -9.22 -8.23
CA LEU A 90 6.59 -8.12 -9.19
C LEU A 90 7.79 -8.31 -10.14
N GLU A 91 8.63 -9.34 -9.96
CA GLU A 91 9.79 -9.57 -10.80
C GLU A 91 9.42 -9.69 -12.29
N GLY A 92 10.16 -8.94 -13.13
CA GLY A 92 9.98 -8.90 -14.57
C GLY A 92 9.02 -7.82 -15.05
N ILE A 93 8.31 -7.13 -14.16
CA ILE A 93 7.48 -5.97 -14.50
C ILE A 93 8.28 -4.69 -14.24
N PRO A 94 8.44 -3.78 -15.22
CA PRO A 94 9.12 -2.50 -15.02
C PRO A 94 8.44 -1.68 -13.90
N SER A 95 9.23 -1.06 -13.03
CA SER A 95 8.70 -0.33 -11.87
C SER A 95 7.79 0.84 -12.26
N ASP A 96 8.04 1.50 -13.39
CA ASP A 96 7.20 2.56 -13.94
C ASP A 96 5.81 2.10 -14.41
N ARG A 97 5.61 0.77 -14.49
CA ARG A 97 4.30 0.14 -14.77
C ARG A 97 3.60 -0.37 -13.51
N ILE A 98 4.16 -0.07 -12.32
CA ILE A 98 3.65 -0.52 -11.02
C ILE A 98 3.30 0.69 -10.16
N ARG A 99 2.09 0.69 -9.65
CA ARG A 99 1.58 1.61 -8.63
C ARG A 99 1.26 0.80 -7.37
N TYR A 100 1.91 1.13 -6.27
CA TYR A 100 1.65 0.49 -4.98
C TYR A 100 0.70 1.35 -4.14
N HIS A 101 -0.43 0.81 -3.73
CA HIS A 101 -1.39 1.49 -2.87
C HIS A 101 -1.35 0.92 -1.46
N VAL A 102 -1.12 1.80 -0.49
CA VAL A 102 -1.21 1.50 0.93
C VAL A 102 -2.59 1.90 1.43
N CYS A 103 -3.37 0.92 1.82
CA CYS A 103 -4.72 1.11 2.33
C CYS A 103 -4.73 1.08 3.86
N PHE A 104 -5.31 2.11 4.46
CA PHE A 104 -5.56 2.13 5.91
C PHE A 104 -6.90 1.49 6.31
N GLY A 105 -7.53 0.78 5.36
CA GLY A 105 -8.84 0.17 5.55
C GLY A 105 -10.01 1.15 5.41
N SER A 106 -11.12 0.63 4.90
CA SER A 106 -12.35 1.41 4.67
C SER A 106 -13.52 0.93 5.55
N TRP A 107 -13.24 0.30 6.68
CA TRP A 107 -14.26 -0.17 7.60
C TRP A 107 -14.85 0.97 8.39
N HIS A 108 -16.17 0.97 8.57
CA HIS A 108 -16.90 1.96 9.37
C HIS A 108 -16.85 1.65 10.88
N VAL A 109 -15.67 1.40 11.40
CA VAL A 109 -15.39 1.15 12.82
C VAL A 109 -14.32 2.13 13.31
N PRO A 110 -14.17 2.34 14.63
CA PRO A 110 -13.05 3.12 15.15
C PRO A 110 -11.73 2.45 14.79
N HIS A 111 -10.88 3.16 14.07
CA HIS A 111 -9.52 2.76 13.76
C HIS A 111 -8.58 3.31 14.84
N VAL A 112 -8.38 2.56 15.89
CA VAL A 112 -7.56 2.98 17.04
C VAL A 112 -6.12 2.47 16.96
N ALA A 113 -5.83 1.66 15.94
CA ALA A 113 -4.66 0.83 15.86
C ALA A 113 -3.96 0.86 14.48
N ASP A 114 -4.27 1.87 13.66
CA ASP A 114 -3.58 2.06 12.39
C ASP A 114 -2.10 2.42 12.64
N ALA A 115 -1.19 1.82 11.88
CA ALA A 115 0.21 2.23 11.91
C ALA A 115 0.35 3.68 11.46
N SER A 116 1.19 4.46 12.14
CA SER A 116 1.54 5.79 11.62
C SER A 116 2.34 5.67 10.33
N LEU A 117 2.16 6.61 9.41
CA LEU A 117 2.96 6.64 8.17
C LEU A 117 4.46 6.71 8.48
N SER A 118 4.86 7.43 9.52
CA SER A 118 6.25 7.51 9.95
C SER A 118 6.86 6.16 10.36
N ALA A 119 6.05 5.22 10.82
CA ALA A 119 6.53 3.89 11.20
C ALA A 119 6.70 2.94 10.00
N ILE A 120 5.99 3.19 8.90
CA ILE A 120 5.94 2.27 7.75
C ILE A 120 6.51 2.85 6.45
N VAL A 121 6.83 4.14 6.39
CA VAL A 121 7.27 4.80 5.15
C VAL A 121 8.53 4.16 4.56
N ASP A 122 9.50 3.80 5.39
CA ASP A 122 10.72 3.14 4.93
C ASP A 122 10.46 1.73 4.38
N LEU A 123 9.44 1.05 4.89
CA LEU A 123 8.97 -0.24 4.37
C LEU A 123 8.26 -0.07 3.04
N ILE A 124 7.37 0.91 2.94
CA ILE A 124 6.65 1.27 1.70
C ILE A 124 7.65 1.52 0.57
N LEU A 125 8.71 2.27 0.84
CA LEU A 125 9.73 2.63 -0.17
C LEU A 125 10.62 1.45 -0.58
N LYS A 126 10.59 0.31 0.10
CA LYS A 126 11.26 -0.93 -0.32
C LYS A 126 10.48 -1.69 -1.40
N VAL A 127 9.22 -1.37 -1.62
CA VAL A 127 8.43 -1.99 -2.70
C VAL A 127 8.92 -1.49 -4.05
N ASN A 128 9.14 -2.40 -4.99
CA ASN A 128 9.61 -2.12 -6.35
C ASN A 128 8.50 -1.51 -7.23
N ALA A 129 8.00 -0.34 -6.86
CA ALA A 129 6.99 0.40 -7.61
C ALA A 129 7.54 1.74 -8.12
N GLY A 130 6.99 2.27 -9.21
CA GLY A 130 7.29 3.60 -9.73
C GLY A 130 6.44 4.68 -9.06
N ALA A 131 5.27 4.30 -8.50
CA ALA A 131 4.38 5.23 -7.83
C ALA A 131 3.82 4.64 -6.53
N TYR A 132 3.65 5.50 -5.54
CA TYR A 132 3.09 5.15 -4.23
C TYR A 132 1.81 5.95 -4.00
N ALA A 133 0.67 5.26 -3.92
CA ALA A 133 -0.63 5.86 -3.65
C ALA A 133 -0.96 5.71 -2.15
N ILE A 134 -1.09 6.82 -1.45
CA ILE A 134 -1.25 6.86 0.00
C ILE A 134 -2.38 7.82 0.36
N GLU A 135 -3.25 7.42 1.26
CA GLU A 135 -4.32 8.26 1.74
C GLU A 135 -3.76 9.48 2.50
N ALA A 136 -4.21 10.68 2.11
CA ALA A 136 -3.76 11.94 2.72
C ALA A 136 -4.91 12.91 3.04
N ALA A 137 -6.14 12.43 3.03
CA ALA A 137 -7.34 13.26 3.24
C ALA A 137 -8.18 12.86 4.45
N ASN A 138 -8.00 11.65 4.98
CA ASN A 138 -8.71 11.17 6.14
C ASN A 138 -8.25 11.92 7.39
N VAL A 139 -9.18 12.30 8.25
CA VAL A 139 -8.89 13.02 9.52
C VAL A 139 -7.89 12.30 10.44
N ARG A 140 -7.74 10.97 10.28
CA ARG A 140 -6.77 10.16 11.04
C ARG A 140 -5.34 10.34 10.53
N HIS A 141 -5.17 10.54 9.21
CA HIS A 141 -3.88 10.51 8.53
C HIS A 141 -3.55 11.81 7.79
N GLU A 142 -4.48 12.77 7.66
CA GLU A 142 -4.25 14.01 6.91
C GLU A 142 -3.09 14.85 7.45
N HIS A 143 -2.71 14.69 8.72
CA HIS A 143 -1.57 15.37 9.33
C HIS A 143 -0.22 14.74 8.96
N GLU A 144 -0.20 13.52 8.44
CA GLU A 144 1.00 12.73 8.18
C GLU A 144 1.73 13.12 6.88
N TRP A 145 1.20 14.09 6.13
CA TRP A 145 1.94 14.70 5.01
C TRP A 145 3.32 15.20 5.44
N ARG A 146 3.49 15.57 6.73
CA ARG A 146 4.76 16.01 7.31
C ARG A 146 5.84 14.93 7.32
N VAL A 147 5.48 13.68 7.22
CA VAL A 147 6.44 12.57 7.12
C VAL A 147 7.31 12.75 5.88
N TRP A 148 6.72 13.24 4.79
CA TRP A 148 7.43 13.51 3.53
C TRP A 148 8.38 14.70 3.58
N GLU A 149 8.26 15.60 4.57
CA GLU A 149 9.25 16.65 4.81
C GLU A 149 10.60 16.08 5.29
N ALA A 150 10.56 14.94 5.99
CA ALA A 150 11.73 14.26 6.53
C ALA A 150 12.16 13.04 5.69
N THR A 151 11.28 12.52 4.87
CA THR A 151 11.52 11.33 4.05
C THR A 151 11.79 11.74 2.61
N ARG A 152 12.99 11.42 2.12
CA ARG A 152 13.34 11.71 0.73
C ARG A 152 12.73 10.64 -0.19
N LEU A 153 11.75 11.03 -0.99
CA LEU A 153 11.29 10.19 -2.10
C LEU A 153 12.40 10.10 -3.16
N PRO A 154 12.75 8.90 -3.66
CA PRO A 154 13.69 8.78 -4.77
C PRO A 154 13.22 9.56 -6.01
N GLU A 155 14.16 10.16 -6.76
CA GLU A 155 13.86 11.08 -7.87
C GLU A 155 13.06 10.43 -9.02
N ASP A 156 13.16 9.10 -9.16
CA ASP A 156 12.46 8.32 -10.16
C ASP A 156 11.08 7.81 -9.69
N LYS A 157 10.64 8.20 -8.49
CA LYS A 157 9.39 7.75 -7.89
C LYS A 157 8.35 8.87 -7.81
N ILE A 158 7.09 8.47 -7.85
CA ILE A 158 5.94 9.38 -7.81
C ILE A 158 5.13 9.12 -6.55
N LEU A 159 4.84 10.17 -5.78
CA LEU A 159 3.85 10.12 -4.72
C LEU A 159 2.48 10.51 -5.26
N ILE A 160 1.48 9.66 -5.02
CA ILE A 160 0.08 9.90 -5.40
C ILE A 160 -0.74 10.04 -4.11
N PRO A 161 -0.91 11.26 -3.59
CA PRO A 161 -1.70 11.47 -2.38
C PRO A 161 -3.19 11.37 -2.68
N GLY A 162 -3.93 10.62 -1.87
CA GLY A 162 -5.39 10.62 -1.87
C GLY A 162 -5.92 11.87 -1.19
N VAL A 163 -6.39 12.82 -1.97
CA VAL A 163 -6.80 14.16 -1.48
C VAL A 163 -8.28 14.28 -1.15
N ILE A 164 -9.05 13.24 -1.39
CA ILE A 164 -10.49 13.15 -1.09
C ILE A 164 -10.69 11.96 -0.17
N THR A 165 -11.31 12.19 1.00
CA THR A 165 -11.69 11.07 1.85
C THR A 165 -12.99 10.41 1.38
N HIS A 166 -13.00 9.08 1.36
CA HIS A 166 -14.18 8.28 1.03
C HIS A 166 -14.78 7.57 2.26
N HIS A 167 -14.05 7.59 3.37
CA HIS A 167 -14.36 6.79 4.54
C HIS A 167 -15.44 7.39 5.48
N PRO A 168 -15.45 8.67 5.84
CA PRO A 168 -16.52 9.22 6.67
C PRO A 168 -17.78 9.47 5.87
N THR A 169 -18.92 9.31 6.53
CA THR A 169 -20.25 9.63 5.98
C THR A 169 -20.43 11.08 5.48
N PRO A 170 -19.70 12.10 5.99
CA PRO A 170 -19.84 13.46 5.44
C PRO A 170 -19.28 13.57 4.02
N VAL A 171 -20.04 14.21 3.14
CA VAL A 171 -19.52 14.68 1.85
C VAL A 171 -18.66 15.90 2.10
N GLU A 172 -17.41 15.84 1.71
CA GLU A 172 -16.47 16.96 1.89
C GLU A 172 -16.86 18.17 1.06
N HIS A 173 -16.73 19.34 1.65
CA HIS A 173 -16.97 20.58 0.91
C HIS A 173 -15.87 20.80 -0.16
N PRO A 174 -16.23 21.15 -1.42
CA PRO A 174 -15.25 21.26 -2.51
C PRO A 174 -14.07 22.21 -2.25
N ARG A 175 -14.24 23.20 -1.37
CA ARG A 175 -13.13 24.13 -1.01
C ARG A 175 -12.06 23.51 -0.11
N LEU A 176 -12.27 22.33 0.46
CA LEU A 176 -11.24 21.63 1.25
C LEU A 176 -10.20 20.95 0.35
N HIS A 177 -10.59 20.60 -0.87
CA HIS A 177 -9.73 19.82 -1.78
C HIS A 177 -8.51 20.59 -2.32
N PRO A 178 -8.59 21.89 -2.69
CA PRO A 178 -7.43 22.60 -3.26
C PRO A 178 -6.25 22.79 -2.30
N ASP A 179 -6.51 22.83 -1.00
CA ASP A 179 -5.46 23.12 -0.01
C ASP A 179 -4.58 21.91 0.32
N ARG A 180 -5.08 20.68 0.10
CA ARG A 180 -4.36 19.43 0.39
C ARG A 180 -3.22 19.16 -0.59
N PRO A 181 -3.41 19.22 -1.93
CA PRO A 181 -2.32 19.07 -2.88
C PRO A 181 -1.23 20.13 -2.72
N VAL A 182 -1.60 21.36 -2.37
CA VAL A 182 -0.63 22.46 -2.18
C VAL A 182 0.36 22.14 -1.06
N ARG A 183 -0.08 21.50 0.03
CA ARG A 183 0.82 21.11 1.12
C ARG A 183 1.87 20.08 0.67
N LEU A 184 1.50 19.22 -0.27
CA LEU A 184 2.37 18.15 -0.78
C LEU A 184 3.21 18.60 -1.99
N ALA A 185 2.80 19.64 -2.70
CA ALA A 185 3.50 20.15 -3.88
C ALA A 185 4.80 20.92 -3.54
N HIS A 186 5.06 21.15 -2.26
CA HIS A 186 6.27 21.82 -1.77
C HIS A 186 7.31 20.85 -1.18
N LEU A 187 7.05 19.54 -1.29
CA LEU A 187 7.96 18.47 -0.87
C LEU A 187 8.81 17.99 -2.04
#